data_eba24de5743312180c8cc725e9feb5bf
#
_entry.id   eba24de5743312180c8cc725e9feb5bf
#
_cell.length_a   1.000
_cell.length_b   1.000
_cell.length_c   1.000
_cell.angle_alpha   90.00
_cell.angle_beta   90.00
_cell.angle_gamma   90.00
#
_symmetry.space_group_name_H-M   'P 1'
#
loop_
_entity.id
_entity.type
_entity.pdbx_description
1 polymer ?
#
loop_
_entity_poly.entity_id
_entity_poly.type
_entity_poly.pdbx_seq_one_letter_code
_entity_poly.pdbx_strand_id
1 'polypeptide(L)'
;IGQMDGQTLPQPEVFRSLVKKSVNLPEIHTEEDEWFCNRLINEALLETNHHGKGPVHINVPVSEPLFNFTTEALPQVRVITRYQGLNVYDRDYNELIDRMNKYRKRMIVVGQMNLIYLFEKRYTKLLYKHFAWLAEHIGNRTVPGIPVKNFDAALYAMPEDKMDQMAPELLITYGGHIVSKRLKKYLRRHPPKEHWHVSPDGEVTDLYGSLTTVIEMDPFEFLEKIAALLETRTPEYPRIWEDYCKAVPEPEFAYSEMAAVGALIKSLPEASVLHLANSSVVRYAQLYAVSPTVEVCCNRGTSGIEGSLSTAVGYAAASDKLNFVAIGDLSFFYDMNALWNANIGPNLRILLLNNGGGEIFHTLPGLDMSESSHKFITAVHKTSAKGWAEERGFLYLRAENGGQLAEAMKSFTSPEAAERPVLLEVFTDKDEDTRMLKNYYHQLK
;
A
#
# COMPACT_ATOMS: atom_id res chain seq x y z
N ILE A 1 36.35 4.44 7.32
CA ILE A 1 36.35 5.89 6.98
C ILE A 1 36.15 6.69 8.27
N GLY A 2 36.96 7.75 8.49
CA GLY A 2 36.85 8.59 9.70
C GLY A 2 37.39 7.99 11.00
N GLN A 3 38.00 6.82 10.95
CA GLN A 3 38.62 6.14 12.13
C GLN A 3 40.15 6.22 12.14
N MET A 4 40.76 7.15 11.40
CA MET A 4 42.20 7.31 11.24
C MET A 4 42.96 6.08 10.72
N ASP A 5 42.24 5.16 10.07
CA ASP A 5 42.81 4.01 9.38
C ASP A 5 43.35 4.42 8.02
N GLY A 6 44.50 3.91 7.64
CA GLY A 6 45.14 4.27 6.36
C GLY A 6 44.41 3.74 5.15
N GLN A 7 44.63 4.39 3.99
CA GLN A 7 44.13 3.95 2.68
C GLN A 7 42.60 3.86 2.53
N THR A 8 41.86 4.65 3.32
CA THR A 8 40.41 4.75 3.24
C THR A 8 39.94 6.05 2.59
N LEU A 9 39.02 5.97 1.62
CA LEU A 9 38.44 7.11 0.94
C LEU A 9 36.90 7.09 1.09
N PRO A 10 36.23 8.25 1.12
CA PRO A 10 34.78 8.34 1.05
C PRO A 10 34.30 8.04 -0.39
N GLN A 11 34.25 6.76 -0.75
CA GLN A 11 33.92 6.30 -2.12
C GLN A 11 32.44 6.45 -2.50
N PRO A 12 31.46 6.18 -1.59
CA PRO A 12 30.05 6.39 -1.94
C PRO A 12 29.79 7.81 -2.43
N GLU A 13 29.08 7.93 -3.56
CA GLU A 13 28.71 9.19 -4.19
C GLU A 13 29.88 10.15 -4.53
N VAL A 14 31.10 9.64 -4.62
CA VAL A 14 32.30 10.47 -4.88
C VAL A 14 32.19 11.25 -6.19
N PHE A 15 31.48 10.73 -7.21
CA PHE A 15 31.28 11.39 -8.49
C PHE A 15 30.05 12.29 -8.56
N ARG A 16 29.13 12.21 -7.59
CA ARG A 16 27.93 13.07 -7.46
C ARG A 16 27.20 13.29 -8.81
N SER A 17 27.11 14.54 -9.24
CA SER A 17 26.41 14.94 -10.49
C SER A 17 27.14 14.58 -11.78
N LEU A 18 28.34 13.99 -11.72
CA LEU A 18 29.07 13.56 -12.91
C LEU A 18 28.58 12.20 -13.45
N VAL A 19 27.78 11.49 -12.67
CA VAL A 19 27.19 10.20 -13.03
C VAL A 19 25.68 10.27 -12.97
N LYS A 20 25.00 9.48 -13.79
CA LYS A 20 23.55 9.39 -13.81
C LYS A 20 23.01 8.69 -12.57
N LYS A 21 23.71 7.68 -12.10
CA LYS A 21 23.37 6.89 -10.92
C LYS A 21 24.63 6.48 -10.17
N SER A 22 24.59 6.59 -8.85
CA SER A 22 25.59 6.03 -7.97
C SER A 22 24.94 5.03 -7.04
N VAL A 23 25.46 3.81 -6.96
CA VAL A 23 24.98 2.77 -6.03
C VAL A 23 26.12 2.26 -5.17
N ASN A 24 25.78 1.94 -3.92
CA ASN A 24 26.69 1.32 -2.97
C ASN A 24 26.18 -0.08 -2.65
N LEU A 25 26.90 -1.12 -3.06
CA LEU A 25 26.47 -2.50 -2.86
C LEU A 25 26.64 -2.90 -1.40
N PRO A 26 25.76 -3.75 -0.85
CA PRO A 26 26.02 -4.38 0.44
C PRO A 26 27.09 -5.47 0.31
N GLU A 27 27.75 -5.82 1.41
CA GLU A 27 28.39 -7.12 1.55
C GLU A 27 27.30 -8.18 1.68
N ILE A 28 27.45 -9.29 0.96
CA ILE A 28 26.38 -10.32 0.89
C ILE A 28 26.57 -11.31 2.03
N HIS A 29 25.64 -11.29 3.00
CA HIS A 29 25.58 -12.22 4.13
C HIS A 29 24.27 -13.00 4.17
N THR A 30 23.23 -12.50 3.51
CA THR A 30 21.88 -13.06 3.48
C THR A 30 21.32 -13.09 2.06
N GLU A 31 20.25 -13.85 1.85
CA GLU A 31 19.49 -13.84 0.60
C GLU A 31 18.91 -12.44 0.27
N GLU A 32 18.59 -11.66 1.29
CA GLU A 32 18.11 -10.29 1.10
C GLU A 32 19.21 -9.38 0.58
N ASP A 33 20.45 -9.53 1.07
CA ASP A 33 21.61 -8.80 0.56
C ASP A 33 21.91 -9.17 -0.89
N GLU A 34 21.83 -10.45 -1.24
CA GLU A 34 22.02 -10.93 -2.60
C GLU A 34 20.98 -10.33 -3.56
N TRP A 35 19.71 -10.39 -3.18
CA TRP A 35 18.64 -9.76 -3.95
C TRP A 35 18.87 -8.26 -4.12
N PHE A 36 19.22 -7.57 -3.03
CA PHE A 36 19.40 -6.12 -3.04
C PHE A 36 20.61 -5.72 -3.90
N CYS A 37 21.72 -6.47 -3.80
CA CYS A 37 22.90 -6.30 -4.63
C CYS A 37 22.55 -6.46 -6.13
N ASN A 38 21.86 -7.54 -6.48
CA ASN A 38 21.41 -7.79 -7.85
C ASN A 38 20.53 -6.65 -8.38
N ARG A 39 19.55 -6.18 -7.58
CA ARG A 39 18.69 -5.06 -7.94
C ARG A 39 19.48 -3.78 -8.20
N LEU A 40 20.40 -3.41 -7.31
CA LEU A 40 21.19 -2.19 -7.43
C LEU A 40 22.08 -2.20 -8.69
N ILE A 41 22.69 -3.34 -9.01
CA ILE A 41 23.50 -3.50 -10.23
C ILE A 41 22.61 -3.32 -11.47
N ASN A 42 21.46 -3.98 -11.53
CA ASN A 42 20.52 -3.82 -12.66
C ASN A 42 20.06 -2.37 -12.80
N GLU A 43 19.69 -1.71 -11.69
CA GLU A 43 19.29 -0.31 -11.67
C GLU A 43 20.40 0.58 -12.27
N ALA A 44 21.63 0.45 -11.80
CA ALA A 44 22.75 1.24 -12.30
C ALA A 44 23.00 0.99 -13.80
N LEU A 45 23.00 -0.25 -14.24
CA LEU A 45 23.21 -0.60 -15.64
C LEU A 45 22.09 -0.07 -16.56
N LEU A 46 20.85 -0.16 -16.13
CA LEU A 46 19.70 0.38 -16.87
C LEU A 46 19.76 1.90 -17.02
N GLU A 47 20.31 2.62 -16.03
CA GLU A 47 20.47 4.07 -16.08
C GLU A 47 21.54 4.52 -17.09
N THR A 48 22.44 3.66 -17.54
CA THR A 48 23.43 4.04 -18.56
C THR A 48 22.82 4.55 -19.86
N ASN A 49 21.61 4.10 -20.18
CA ASN A 49 20.89 4.43 -21.42
C ASN A 49 19.52 5.10 -21.19
N HIS A 50 19.08 5.25 -19.96
CA HIS A 50 17.77 5.84 -19.64
C HIS A 50 17.77 7.35 -19.86
N HIS A 51 16.84 7.88 -20.66
CA HIS A 51 16.77 9.31 -21.03
C HIS A 51 18.12 9.92 -21.48
N GLY A 52 18.81 9.17 -22.33
CA GLY A 52 20.14 9.51 -22.87
C GLY A 52 21.26 8.67 -22.24
N LYS A 53 22.42 8.66 -22.90
CA LYS A 53 23.60 7.87 -22.47
C LYS A 53 24.39 8.64 -21.42
N GLY A 54 24.92 7.94 -20.42
CA GLY A 54 25.81 8.53 -19.42
C GLY A 54 26.45 7.50 -18.50
N PRO A 55 27.50 7.88 -17.76
CA PRO A 55 28.21 7.00 -16.85
C PRO A 55 27.39 6.74 -15.58
N VAL A 56 27.63 5.59 -14.97
CA VAL A 56 27.13 5.21 -13.64
C VAL A 56 28.28 4.81 -12.74
N HIS A 57 28.08 4.85 -11.44
CA HIS A 57 29.06 4.44 -10.45
C HIS A 57 28.51 3.31 -9.59
N ILE A 58 29.24 2.21 -9.52
CA ILE A 58 28.94 1.08 -8.64
C ILE A 58 30.09 0.95 -7.64
N ASN A 59 29.85 1.29 -6.37
CA ASN A 59 30.80 1.08 -5.29
C ASN A 59 30.62 -0.31 -4.69
N VAL A 60 31.71 -1.07 -4.61
CA VAL A 60 31.71 -2.47 -4.14
C VAL A 60 32.55 -2.55 -2.88
N PRO A 61 31.93 -2.53 -1.68
CA PRO A 61 32.66 -2.81 -0.44
C PRO A 61 33.06 -4.28 -0.39
N VAL A 62 34.24 -4.55 0.13
CA VAL A 62 34.76 -5.90 0.37
C VAL A 62 35.49 -5.94 1.71
N SER A 63 35.27 -7.01 2.47
CA SER A 63 35.95 -7.27 3.74
C SER A 63 37.18 -8.17 3.56
N GLU A 64 38.12 -8.07 4.49
CA GLU A 64 39.24 -9.01 4.57
C GLU A 64 38.78 -10.40 5.06
N PRO A 65 39.44 -11.48 4.62
CA PRO A 65 40.67 -11.55 3.78
C PRO A 65 40.35 -11.46 2.29
N LEU A 66 41.02 -10.55 1.57
CA LEU A 66 40.78 -10.27 0.14
C LEU A 66 41.24 -11.41 -0.82
N PHE A 67 42.01 -12.36 -0.34
CA PHE A 67 42.62 -13.41 -1.17
C PHE A 67 42.03 -14.80 -0.95
N ASN A 68 40.97 -14.92 -0.17
CA ASN A 68 40.31 -16.19 0.08
C ASN A 68 39.07 -16.35 -0.81
N PHE A 69 39.25 -16.97 -1.96
CA PHE A 69 38.15 -17.20 -2.92
C PHE A 69 37.50 -18.55 -2.62
N THR A 70 36.24 -18.54 -2.21
CA THR A 70 35.45 -19.73 -1.88
C THR A 70 34.45 -20.13 -2.95
N THR A 71 34.25 -19.28 -3.96
CA THR A 71 33.25 -19.47 -5.01
C THR A 71 33.89 -20.15 -6.24
N GLU A 72 33.41 -21.36 -6.56
CA GLU A 72 33.90 -22.14 -7.72
C GLU A 72 33.25 -21.72 -9.04
N ALA A 73 32.00 -21.21 -8.99
CA ALA A 73 31.24 -20.76 -10.15
C ALA A 73 30.52 -19.48 -9.89
N LEU A 74 30.36 -18.64 -10.91
CA LEU A 74 29.55 -17.42 -10.79
C LEU A 74 28.07 -17.79 -10.59
N PRO A 75 27.35 -17.06 -9.72
CA PRO A 75 25.94 -17.29 -9.51
C PRO A 75 25.12 -16.96 -10.75
N GLN A 76 23.98 -17.62 -10.90
CA GLN A 76 23.00 -17.19 -11.90
C GLN A 76 22.28 -15.95 -11.37
N VAL A 77 22.41 -14.86 -12.10
CA VAL A 77 21.82 -13.57 -11.73
C VAL A 77 20.54 -13.31 -12.51
N ARG A 78 19.61 -12.64 -11.87
CA ARG A 78 18.41 -12.14 -12.53
C ARG A 78 18.76 -10.86 -13.30
N VAL A 79 18.37 -10.82 -14.57
CA VAL A 79 18.51 -9.64 -15.45
C VAL A 79 17.16 -8.93 -15.53
N ILE A 80 17.16 -7.61 -15.28
CA ILE A 80 16.00 -6.75 -15.44
C ILE A 80 16.12 -6.02 -16.78
N THR A 81 15.07 -6.07 -17.59
CA THR A 81 15.00 -5.37 -18.89
C THR A 81 14.04 -4.18 -18.77
N ARG A 82 14.39 -3.06 -19.41
CA ARG A 82 13.51 -1.87 -19.50
C ARG A 82 13.07 -1.67 -20.96
N TYR A 83 11.77 -1.46 -21.15
CA TYR A 83 11.17 -1.06 -22.41
C TYR A 83 10.61 0.36 -22.29
N GLN A 84 10.89 1.19 -23.28
CA GLN A 84 10.49 2.60 -23.35
C GLN A 84 9.68 2.86 -24.62
N GLY A 85 8.63 3.68 -24.52
CA GLY A 85 7.90 4.17 -25.70
C GLY A 85 7.30 3.07 -26.58
N LEU A 86 6.82 1.97 -25.97
CA LEU A 86 6.28 0.83 -26.71
C LEU A 86 5.14 1.22 -27.66
N ASN A 87 5.30 0.91 -28.93
CA ASN A 87 4.26 1.03 -29.93
C ASN A 87 3.75 -0.37 -30.33
N VAL A 88 2.45 -0.48 -30.66
CA VAL A 88 1.83 -1.73 -31.11
C VAL A 88 2.45 -2.33 -32.36
N TYR A 89 3.19 -1.56 -33.13
CA TYR A 89 3.93 -2.00 -34.33
C TYR A 89 5.37 -2.41 -34.04
N ASP A 90 5.85 -2.24 -32.80
CA ASP A 90 7.23 -2.53 -32.43
C ASP A 90 7.42 -4.02 -32.18
N ARG A 91 8.61 -4.52 -32.52
CA ARG A 91 9.02 -5.90 -32.24
C ARG A 91 8.97 -6.20 -30.74
N ASP A 92 9.42 -5.26 -29.92
CA ASP A 92 9.47 -5.41 -28.46
C ASP A 92 8.09 -5.56 -27.84
N TYR A 93 7.08 -4.87 -28.40
CA TYR A 93 5.71 -5.02 -27.99
C TYR A 93 5.16 -6.44 -28.29
N ASN A 94 5.40 -6.94 -29.50
CA ASN A 94 4.99 -8.29 -29.89
C ASN A 94 5.67 -9.34 -29.01
N GLU A 95 6.96 -9.17 -28.69
CA GLU A 95 7.68 -10.05 -27.78
C GLU A 95 7.06 -10.09 -26.39
N LEU A 96 6.67 -8.94 -25.82
CA LEU A 96 5.96 -8.87 -24.53
C LEU A 96 4.62 -9.61 -24.58
N ILE A 97 3.86 -9.46 -25.66
CA ILE A 97 2.58 -10.16 -25.84
C ILE A 97 2.79 -11.68 -25.94
N ASP A 98 3.77 -12.11 -26.69
CA ASP A 98 4.13 -13.53 -26.83
C ASP A 98 4.56 -14.12 -25.48
N ARG A 99 5.35 -13.38 -24.70
CA ARG A 99 5.74 -13.77 -23.33
C ARG A 99 4.53 -13.87 -22.42
N MET A 100 3.65 -12.85 -22.42
CA MET A 100 2.41 -12.85 -21.64
C MET A 100 1.53 -14.06 -21.99
N ASN A 101 1.42 -14.41 -23.28
CA ASN A 101 0.55 -15.50 -23.74
C ASN A 101 1.07 -16.91 -23.37
N LYS A 102 2.33 -17.06 -22.97
CA LYS A 102 2.90 -18.31 -22.43
C LYS A 102 2.33 -18.65 -21.05
N TYR A 103 1.91 -17.66 -20.27
CA TYR A 103 1.48 -17.83 -18.89
C TYR A 103 -0.04 -17.96 -18.75
N ARG A 104 -0.48 -18.90 -17.91
CA ARG A 104 -1.91 -19.12 -17.60
C ARG A 104 -2.32 -18.44 -16.31
N LYS A 105 -1.42 -18.39 -15.32
CA LYS A 105 -1.65 -17.75 -14.02
C LYS A 105 -1.11 -16.32 -14.05
N ARG A 106 -1.97 -15.39 -14.46
CA ARG A 106 -1.60 -13.97 -14.60
C ARG A 106 -2.27 -13.17 -13.50
N MET A 107 -1.50 -12.32 -12.84
CA MET A 107 -1.97 -11.45 -11.75
C MET A 107 -1.60 -10.00 -12.02
N ILE A 108 -2.52 -9.11 -11.69
CA ILE A 108 -2.26 -7.67 -11.60
C ILE A 108 -2.38 -7.26 -10.15
N VAL A 109 -1.37 -6.55 -9.63
CA VAL A 109 -1.41 -5.92 -8.31
C VAL A 109 -1.35 -4.40 -8.49
N VAL A 110 -2.36 -3.72 -7.96
CA VAL A 110 -2.50 -2.27 -8.04
C VAL A 110 -2.08 -1.66 -6.72
N GLY A 111 -1.02 -0.86 -6.75
CA GLY A 111 -0.59 -0.04 -5.63
C GLY A 111 -1.40 1.24 -5.48
N GLN A 112 -0.94 2.14 -4.62
CA GLN A 112 -1.57 3.43 -4.38
C GLN A 112 -1.66 4.25 -5.67
N MET A 113 -2.87 4.79 -5.94
CA MET A 113 -3.17 5.65 -7.08
C MET A 113 -3.99 6.85 -6.62
N ASN A 114 -3.72 8.02 -7.19
CA ASN A 114 -4.44 9.26 -6.86
C ASN A 114 -5.61 9.55 -7.80
N LEU A 115 -5.78 8.75 -8.85
CA LEU A 115 -6.76 9.00 -9.90
C LEU A 115 -7.80 7.88 -9.96
N ILE A 116 -9.06 8.29 -10.06
CA ILE A 116 -10.15 7.43 -10.47
C ILE A 116 -10.11 7.36 -12.00
N TYR A 117 -9.51 6.31 -12.53
CA TYR A 117 -9.51 6.07 -13.97
C TYR A 117 -10.57 5.07 -14.36
N LEU A 118 -11.42 5.46 -15.30
CA LEU A 118 -12.48 4.60 -15.83
C LEU A 118 -12.02 4.02 -17.17
N PHE A 119 -11.63 2.75 -17.17
CA PHE A 119 -11.43 2.01 -18.40
C PHE A 119 -12.73 1.91 -19.20
N GLU A 120 -12.63 1.86 -20.51
CA GLU A 120 -13.78 1.43 -21.33
C GLU A 120 -14.26 0.04 -20.88
N LYS A 121 -15.59 -0.12 -20.72
CA LYS A 121 -16.21 -1.35 -20.22
C LYS A 121 -15.75 -2.62 -20.95
N ARG A 122 -15.43 -2.51 -22.25
CA ARG A 122 -14.95 -3.66 -23.05
C ARG A 122 -13.58 -4.15 -22.59
N TYR A 123 -12.61 -3.26 -22.37
CA TYR A 123 -11.26 -3.60 -21.90
C TYR A 123 -11.28 -4.15 -20.49
N THR A 124 -12.09 -3.54 -19.65
CA THR A 124 -12.32 -3.99 -18.30
C THR A 124 -12.73 -5.46 -18.25
N LYS A 125 -13.79 -5.85 -19.00
CA LYS A 125 -14.26 -7.24 -19.04
C LYS A 125 -13.19 -8.22 -19.53
N LEU A 126 -12.36 -7.82 -20.50
CA LEU A 126 -11.29 -8.65 -21.02
C LEU A 126 -10.18 -8.84 -19.96
N LEU A 127 -9.68 -7.77 -19.38
CA LEU A 127 -8.63 -7.82 -18.36
C LEU A 127 -9.04 -8.69 -17.17
N TYR A 128 -10.30 -8.59 -16.71
CA TYR A 128 -10.79 -9.41 -15.59
C TYR A 128 -10.95 -10.89 -15.89
N LYS A 129 -11.26 -11.23 -17.13
CA LYS A 129 -11.31 -12.61 -17.55
C LYS A 129 -9.91 -13.24 -17.58
N HIS A 130 -8.87 -12.44 -17.76
CA HIS A 130 -7.52 -12.93 -18.02
C HIS A 130 -6.53 -12.77 -16.89
N PHE A 131 -6.83 -11.89 -15.91
CA PHE A 131 -5.95 -11.60 -14.78
C PHE A 131 -6.68 -11.72 -13.46
N ALA A 132 -6.07 -12.38 -12.46
CA ALA A 132 -6.42 -12.19 -11.08
C ALA A 132 -5.99 -10.77 -10.68
N TRP A 133 -6.92 -9.98 -10.13
CA TRP A 133 -6.67 -8.57 -9.93
C TRP A 133 -6.78 -8.22 -8.46
N LEU A 134 -5.66 -7.88 -7.83
CA LEU A 134 -5.59 -7.51 -6.43
C LEU A 134 -5.33 -6.01 -6.31
N ALA A 135 -6.21 -5.30 -5.62
CA ALA A 135 -6.07 -3.89 -5.35
C ALA A 135 -6.59 -3.56 -3.94
N GLU A 136 -5.90 -2.66 -3.26
CA GLU A 136 -6.33 -2.08 -2.00
C GLU A 136 -7.19 -0.83 -2.25
N HIS A 137 -7.89 -0.34 -1.21
CA HIS A 137 -8.70 0.88 -1.35
C HIS A 137 -7.90 2.08 -1.82
N ILE A 138 -6.65 2.22 -1.36
CA ILE A 138 -5.73 3.28 -1.78
C ILE A 138 -5.33 3.23 -3.27
N GLY A 139 -5.66 2.15 -3.95
CA GLY A 139 -5.53 2.04 -5.41
C GLY A 139 -6.61 2.78 -6.17
N ASN A 140 -7.60 3.36 -5.50
CA ASN A 140 -8.68 4.19 -6.06
C ASN A 140 -9.35 3.60 -7.29
N ARG A 141 -9.58 2.30 -7.26
CA ARG A 141 -10.08 1.60 -8.40
C ARG A 141 -11.60 1.62 -8.46
N THR A 142 -12.12 2.20 -9.49
CA THR A 142 -13.55 2.39 -9.71
C THR A 142 -14.08 1.64 -10.92
N VAL A 143 -13.73 0.37 -11.05
CA VAL A 143 -14.41 -0.40 -12.08
C VAL A 143 -15.54 -1.18 -11.45
N PRO A 144 -16.81 -0.91 -11.84
CA PRO A 144 -17.97 -1.62 -11.33
C PRO A 144 -17.85 -3.14 -11.55
N GLY A 145 -18.14 -3.90 -10.51
CA GLY A 145 -18.24 -5.37 -10.61
C GLY A 145 -16.96 -6.14 -10.28
N ILE A 146 -15.88 -5.48 -9.86
CA ILE A 146 -14.69 -6.20 -9.41
C ILE A 146 -14.59 -6.10 -7.90
N PRO A 147 -14.56 -7.25 -7.27
CA PRO A 147 -14.29 -7.30 -5.87
C PRO A 147 -12.83 -6.95 -5.61
N VAL A 148 -12.54 -5.68 -5.34
CA VAL A 148 -11.40 -5.31 -4.53
C VAL A 148 -11.74 -5.76 -3.13
N LYS A 149 -11.76 -7.05 -2.86
CA LYS A 149 -12.32 -7.49 -1.59
C LYS A 149 -11.39 -8.48 -0.95
N ASN A 150 -10.99 -8.12 0.28
CA ASN A 150 -10.57 -9.08 1.27
C ASN A 150 -9.43 -10.03 0.86
N PHE A 151 -8.62 -9.67 -0.19
CA PHE A 151 -7.52 -10.55 -0.58
C PHE A 151 -6.51 -10.74 0.56
N ASP A 152 -6.33 -9.75 1.44
CA ASP A 152 -5.46 -9.88 2.62
C ASP A 152 -6.01 -10.92 3.60
N ALA A 153 -7.32 -10.92 3.84
CA ALA A 153 -7.99 -11.92 4.67
C ALA A 153 -8.07 -13.30 3.97
N ALA A 154 -8.30 -13.32 2.66
CA ALA A 154 -8.26 -14.54 1.85
C ALA A 154 -6.87 -15.21 1.90
N LEU A 155 -5.79 -14.43 1.80
CA LEU A 155 -4.43 -14.92 1.98
C LEU A 155 -4.17 -15.47 3.38
N TYR A 156 -4.80 -14.90 4.41
CA TYR A 156 -4.69 -15.44 5.77
C TYR A 156 -5.41 -16.78 5.92
N ALA A 157 -6.59 -16.90 5.32
CA ALA A 157 -7.41 -18.10 5.35
C ALA A 157 -6.89 -19.23 4.45
N MET A 158 -6.07 -18.91 3.45
CA MET A 158 -5.59 -19.85 2.45
C MET A 158 -4.66 -20.90 3.08
N PRO A 159 -4.93 -22.21 2.90
CA PRO A 159 -4.03 -23.27 3.33
C PRO A 159 -2.67 -23.18 2.64
N GLU A 160 -1.61 -23.59 3.37
CA GLU A 160 -0.22 -23.51 2.90
C GLU A 160 0.00 -24.26 1.57
N ASP A 161 -0.59 -25.48 1.44
CA ASP A 161 -0.52 -26.29 0.22
C ASP A 161 -1.22 -25.64 -0.99
N LYS A 162 -2.11 -24.69 -0.77
CA LYS A 162 -2.78 -23.91 -1.82
C LYS A 162 -1.98 -22.68 -2.24
N MET A 163 -1.18 -22.11 -1.36
CA MET A 163 -0.40 -20.91 -1.66
C MET A 163 0.50 -21.08 -2.87
N ASP A 164 1.22 -22.20 -2.98
CA ASP A 164 2.05 -22.55 -4.16
C ASP A 164 1.22 -22.65 -5.44
N GLN A 165 0.07 -23.33 -5.35
CA GLN A 165 -0.82 -23.52 -6.50
C GLN A 165 -1.44 -22.21 -6.99
N MET A 166 -1.62 -21.26 -6.06
CA MET A 166 -2.20 -19.95 -6.32
C MET A 166 -1.17 -18.89 -6.71
N ALA A 167 0.12 -19.22 -6.69
CA ALA A 167 1.17 -18.31 -7.11
C ALA A 167 1.03 -17.91 -8.58
N PRO A 168 1.20 -16.62 -8.93
CA PRO A 168 1.17 -16.20 -10.32
C PRO A 168 2.40 -16.70 -11.09
N GLU A 169 2.24 -16.99 -12.37
CA GLU A 169 3.36 -17.19 -13.29
C GLU A 169 3.86 -15.86 -13.85
N LEU A 170 2.92 -14.95 -14.15
CA LEU A 170 3.18 -13.57 -14.55
C LEU A 170 2.51 -12.63 -13.55
N LEU A 171 3.30 -11.76 -12.96
CA LEU A 171 2.86 -10.65 -12.11
C LEU A 171 3.06 -9.34 -12.86
N ILE A 172 2.01 -8.53 -12.97
CA ILE A 172 2.09 -7.15 -13.45
C ILE A 172 1.76 -6.23 -12.28
N THR A 173 2.61 -5.25 -12.02
CA THR A 173 2.41 -4.28 -10.93
C THR A 173 2.43 -2.86 -11.47
N TYR A 174 1.61 -1.99 -10.91
CA TYR A 174 1.64 -0.55 -11.16
C TYR A 174 1.09 0.23 -9.97
N GLY A 175 1.29 1.55 -9.97
CA GLY A 175 0.98 2.41 -8.85
C GLY A 175 2.03 2.34 -7.75
N GLY A 176 1.76 3.04 -6.64
CA GLY A 176 2.70 3.21 -5.55
C GLY A 176 2.64 2.12 -4.47
N HIS A 177 2.59 2.55 -3.23
CA HIS A 177 2.69 1.69 -2.05
C HIS A 177 1.55 0.69 -1.89
N ILE A 178 1.88 -0.46 -1.28
CA ILE A 178 0.94 -1.51 -0.84
C ILE A 178 0.95 -1.56 0.68
N VAL A 179 -0.22 -1.65 1.32
CA VAL A 179 -0.39 -1.76 2.78
C VAL A 179 -0.17 -3.19 3.25
N SER A 180 -0.73 -4.18 2.54
CA SER A 180 -0.73 -5.59 2.94
C SER A 180 0.67 -6.17 3.10
N LYS A 181 1.05 -6.47 4.34
CA LYS A 181 2.28 -7.22 4.65
C LYS A 181 2.16 -8.69 4.22
N ARG A 182 0.94 -9.26 4.24
CA ARG A 182 0.69 -10.65 3.83
C ARG A 182 0.91 -10.82 2.33
N LEU A 183 0.42 -9.91 1.50
CA LEU A 183 0.67 -9.96 0.06
C LEU A 183 2.16 -9.87 -0.26
N LYS A 184 2.88 -8.95 0.40
CA LYS A 184 4.34 -8.82 0.22
C LYS A 184 5.06 -10.13 0.60
N LYS A 185 4.73 -10.71 1.76
CA LYS A 185 5.31 -11.98 2.22
C LYS A 185 4.96 -13.13 1.26
N TYR A 186 3.71 -13.19 0.81
CA TYR A 186 3.24 -14.21 -0.10
C TYR A 186 4.00 -14.19 -1.43
N LEU A 187 4.06 -13.05 -2.11
CA LEU A 187 4.72 -12.93 -3.42
C LEU A 187 6.25 -13.06 -3.34
N ARG A 188 6.87 -12.72 -2.20
CA ARG A 188 8.30 -12.99 -1.96
C ARG A 188 8.59 -14.46 -1.77
N ARG A 189 7.70 -15.18 -1.06
CA ARG A 189 7.86 -16.63 -0.80
C ARG A 189 7.50 -17.48 -2.02
N HIS A 190 6.57 -17.02 -2.84
CA HIS A 190 6.09 -17.69 -4.04
C HIS A 190 6.28 -16.79 -5.26
N PRO A 191 7.54 -16.53 -5.67
CA PRO A 191 7.84 -15.56 -6.72
C PRO A 191 7.28 -16.01 -8.07
N PRO A 192 6.77 -15.06 -8.90
CA PRO A 192 6.36 -15.35 -10.26
C PRO A 192 7.58 -15.72 -11.12
N LYS A 193 7.32 -16.37 -12.27
CA LYS A 193 8.36 -16.60 -13.30
C LYS A 193 8.80 -15.30 -13.95
N GLU A 194 7.85 -14.38 -14.13
CA GLU A 194 8.11 -13.02 -14.60
C GLU A 194 7.32 -12.01 -13.79
N HIS A 195 7.96 -10.89 -13.48
CA HIS A 195 7.35 -9.74 -12.83
C HIS A 195 7.63 -8.49 -13.67
N TRP A 196 6.56 -7.85 -14.15
CA TRP A 196 6.60 -6.62 -14.92
C TRP A 196 6.10 -5.46 -14.06
N HIS A 197 6.88 -4.41 -13.96
CA HIS A 197 6.45 -3.16 -13.33
C HIS A 197 6.18 -2.11 -14.39
N VAL A 198 4.98 -1.54 -14.39
CA VAL A 198 4.55 -0.52 -15.35
C VAL A 198 4.48 0.81 -14.64
N SER A 199 5.30 1.77 -15.09
CA SER A 199 5.38 3.10 -14.48
C SER A 199 5.84 4.12 -15.53
N PRO A 200 5.26 5.35 -15.57
CA PRO A 200 5.67 6.37 -16.53
C PRO A 200 7.06 6.94 -16.27
N ASP A 201 7.63 6.75 -15.08
CA ASP A 201 8.99 7.18 -14.73
C ASP A 201 10.07 6.15 -15.10
N GLY A 202 9.69 4.90 -15.38
CA GLY A 202 10.62 3.81 -15.72
C GLY A 202 11.55 3.40 -14.60
N GLU A 203 11.28 3.77 -13.35
CA GLU A 203 12.12 3.44 -12.19
C GLU A 203 12.12 1.95 -11.85
N VAL A 204 13.26 1.47 -11.34
CA VAL A 204 13.43 0.07 -10.97
C VAL A 204 12.89 -0.15 -9.55
N THR A 205 11.59 -0.43 -9.45
CA THR A 205 10.91 -0.70 -8.19
C THR A 205 10.60 -2.18 -8.02
N ASP A 206 11.36 -2.87 -7.18
CA ASP A 206 11.21 -4.32 -6.93
C ASP A 206 10.77 -4.62 -5.50
N LEU A 207 9.50 -4.36 -5.21
CA LEU A 207 8.91 -4.59 -3.88
C LEU A 207 8.88 -6.07 -3.48
N TYR A 208 8.81 -6.97 -4.47
CA TYR A 208 8.57 -8.40 -4.24
C TYR A 208 9.81 -9.28 -4.43
N GLY A 209 10.95 -8.71 -4.80
CA GLY A 209 12.18 -9.46 -5.03
C GLY A 209 12.15 -10.32 -6.31
N SER A 210 11.33 -9.99 -7.29
CA SER A 210 11.06 -10.82 -8.47
C SER A 210 11.02 -10.05 -9.79
N LEU A 211 11.33 -8.75 -9.79
CA LEU A 211 11.24 -7.91 -10.98
C LEU A 211 12.14 -8.43 -12.11
N THR A 212 11.55 -8.58 -13.29
CA THR A 212 12.24 -8.99 -14.53
C THR A 212 12.16 -7.94 -15.62
N THR A 213 11.12 -7.10 -15.60
CA THR A 213 10.86 -6.16 -16.68
C THR A 213 10.29 -4.85 -16.13
N VAL A 214 10.85 -3.73 -16.55
CA VAL A 214 10.28 -2.39 -16.35
C VAL A 214 9.70 -1.93 -17.68
N ILE A 215 8.45 -1.46 -17.64
CA ILE A 215 7.74 -0.92 -18.80
C ILE A 215 7.47 0.55 -18.51
N GLU A 216 8.22 1.44 -19.19
CA GLU A 216 8.09 2.87 -19.06
C GLU A 216 6.94 3.36 -19.95
N MET A 217 5.75 3.37 -19.35
CA MET A 217 4.51 3.75 -20.02
C MET A 217 3.45 4.09 -18.97
N ASP A 218 2.45 4.88 -19.36
CA ASP A 218 1.25 5.03 -18.54
C ASP A 218 0.58 3.66 -18.35
N PRO A 219 0.27 3.25 -17.10
CA PRO A 219 -0.29 1.93 -16.81
C PRO A 219 -1.61 1.64 -17.53
N PHE A 220 -2.44 2.65 -17.70
CA PHE A 220 -3.75 2.48 -18.33
C PHE A 220 -3.62 2.32 -19.84
N GLU A 221 -2.73 3.11 -20.46
CA GLU A 221 -2.38 2.94 -21.87
C GLU A 221 -1.81 1.54 -22.13
N PHE A 222 -0.91 1.06 -21.27
CA PHE A 222 -0.37 -0.30 -21.38
C PHE A 222 -1.47 -1.36 -21.27
N LEU A 223 -2.35 -1.23 -20.27
CA LEU A 223 -3.44 -2.19 -20.05
C LEU A 223 -4.46 -2.21 -21.20
N GLU A 224 -4.77 -1.06 -21.78
CA GLU A 224 -5.63 -0.99 -22.97
C GLU A 224 -5.01 -1.67 -24.18
N LYS A 225 -3.71 -1.41 -24.41
CA LYS A 225 -2.98 -2.05 -25.49
C LYS A 225 -2.94 -3.57 -25.36
N ILE A 226 -2.59 -4.11 -24.18
CA ILE A 226 -2.57 -5.56 -23.98
C ILE A 226 -3.97 -6.17 -24.03
N ALA A 227 -5.02 -5.48 -23.55
CA ALA A 227 -6.39 -5.96 -23.58
C ALA A 227 -6.90 -6.23 -25.00
N ALA A 228 -6.49 -5.39 -25.96
CA ALA A 228 -6.88 -5.55 -27.37
C ALA A 228 -6.32 -6.83 -28.01
N LEU A 229 -5.28 -7.43 -27.44
CA LEU A 229 -4.55 -8.60 -27.96
C LEU A 229 -4.75 -9.86 -27.12
N LEU A 230 -5.58 -9.80 -26.07
CA LEU A 230 -5.89 -10.98 -25.28
C LEU A 230 -6.69 -11.98 -26.10
N GLU A 231 -6.14 -13.19 -26.23
CA GLU A 231 -6.85 -14.30 -26.85
C GLU A 231 -8.12 -14.65 -26.06
N THR A 232 -9.17 -15.11 -26.74
CA THR A 232 -10.43 -15.54 -26.13
C THR A 232 -10.29 -16.86 -25.35
N ARG A 233 -9.44 -16.90 -24.36
CA ARG A 233 -9.36 -17.98 -23.37
C ARG A 233 -10.18 -17.58 -22.16
N THR A 234 -10.86 -18.53 -21.52
CA THR A 234 -11.46 -18.36 -20.19
C THR A 234 -10.51 -18.94 -19.13
N PRO A 235 -9.56 -18.18 -18.63
CA PRO A 235 -8.62 -18.70 -17.65
C PRO A 235 -9.35 -18.93 -16.32
N GLU A 236 -9.12 -20.08 -15.74
CA GLU A 236 -9.69 -20.50 -14.47
C GLU A 236 -9.10 -19.69 -13.29
N TYR A 237 -7.85 -19.27 -13.42
CA TYR A 237 -7.07 -18.63 -12.36
C TYR A 237 -7.69 -17.36 -11.75
N PRO A 238 -8.18 -16.37 -12.52
CA PRO A 238 -8.87 -15.21 -11.95
C PRO A 238 -10.11 -15.59 -11.15
N ARG A 239 -10.88 -16.58 -11.64
CA ARG A 239 -12.09 -17.05 -10.98
C ARG A 239 -11.78 -17.71 -9.63
N ILE A 240 -10.72 -18.52 -9.55
CA ILE A 240 -10.32 -19.15 -8.29
C ILE A 240 -9.97 -18.07 -7.25
N TRP A 241 -9.23 -17.03 -7.62
CA TRP A 241 -8.94 -15.90 -6.72
C TRP A 241 -10.21 -15.16 -6.28
N GLU A 242 -11.13 -14.93 -7.22
CA GLU A 242 -12.41 -14.31 -6.91
C GLU A 242 -13.22 -15.16 -5.91
N ASP A 243 -13.27 -16.48 -6.11
CA ASP A 243 -13.98 -17.40 -5.21
C ASP A 243 -13.36 -17.41 -3.81
N TYR A 244 -12.02 -17.42 -3.68
CA TYR A 244 -11.34 -17.28 -2.39
C TYR A 244 -11.67 -15.96 -1.69
N CYS A 245 -11.66 -14.85 -2.42
CA CYS A 245 -11.98 -13.54 -1.84
C CYS A 245 -13.46 -13.43 -1.44
N LYS A 246 -14.38 -14.03 -2.21
CA LYS A 246 -15.81 -14.08 -1.90
C LYS A 246 -16.15 -14.98 -0.70
N ALA A 247 -15.34 -16.00 -0.46
CA ALA A 247 -15.52 -16.90 0.67
C ALA A 247 -15.23 -16.24 2.02
N VAL A 248 -14.51 -15.11 2.03
CA VAL A 248 -14.27 -14.34 3.26
C VAL A 248 -15.55 -13.63 3.67
N PRO A 249 -16.10 -13.92 4.86
CA PRO A 249 -17.29 -13.26 5.35
C PRO A 249 -17.02 -11.77 5.65
N GLU A 250 -18.01 -10.94 5.46
CA GLU A 250 -17.95 -9.57 5.97
C GLU A 250 -17.87 -9.60 7.51
N PRO A 251 -16.93 -8.86 8.13
CA PRO A 251 -16.76 -8.95 9.57
C PRO A 251 -17.91 -8.26 10.31
N GLU A 252 -18.36 -8.89 11.38
CA GLU A 252 -19.26 -8.31 12.37
C GLU A 252 -18.52 -8.18 13.71
N PHE A 253 -18.19 -6.96 14.08
CA PHE A 253 -17.54 -6.67 15.35
C PHE A 253 -18.54 -6.08 16.34
N ALA A 254 -18.41 -6.44 17.62
CA ALA A 254 -18.95 -5.65 18.71
C ALA A 254 -18.32 -4.25 18.72
N TYR A 255 -18.75 -3.38 19.61
CA TYR A 255 -18.19 -2.03 19.72
C TYR A 255 -16.66 -2.06 19.85
N SER A 256 -15.99 -1.44 18.90
CA SER A 256 -14.52 -1.51 18.70
C SER A 256 -14.10 -0.46 17.67
N GLU A 257 -12.79 -0.23 17.49
CA GLU A 257 -12.28 0.59 16.39
C GLU A 257 -12.69 0.02 15.04
N MET A 258 -12.63 -1.32 14.86
CA MET A 258 -13.05 -1.96 13.62
C MET A 258 -14.52 -1.69 13.31
N ALA A 259 -15.39 -1.77 14.34
CA ALA A 259 -16.81 -1.46 14.20
C ALA A 259 -17.05 0.01 13.82
N ALA A 260 -16.29 0.94 14.41
CA ALA A 260 -16.40 2.38 14.11
C ALA A 260 -15.98 2.69 12.67
N VAL A 261 -14.86 2.11 12.18
CA VAL A 261 -14.42 2.24 10.80
C VAL A 261 -15.43 1.60 9.84
N GLY A 262 -15.97 0.43 10.19
CA GLY A 262 -16.99 -0.25 9.40
C GLY A 262 -18.29 0.56 9.31
N ALA A 263 -18.75 1.15 10.42
CA ALA A 263 -19.91 2.02 10.45
C ALA A 263 -19.72 3.26 9.56
N LEU A 264 -18.53 3.89 9.63
CA LEU A 264 -18.19 5.00 8.74
C LEU A 264 -18.29 4.57 7.28
N ILE A 265 -17.56 3.52 6.87
CA ILE A 265 -17.46 3.09 5.47
C ILE A 265 -18.84 2.75 4.89
N LYS A 266 -19.70 2.08 5.68
CA LYS A 266 -21.06 1.71 5.28
C LYS A 266 -22.00 2.91 5.12
N SER A 267 -21.69 4.02 5.78
CA SER A 267 -22.52 5.23 5.81
C SER A 267 -21.96 6.39 4.98
N LEU A 268 -20.81 6.21 4.29
CA LEU A 268 -20.23 7.25 3.47
C LEU A 268 -21.18 7.69 2.35
N PRO A 269 -21.45 8.99 2.20
CA PRO A 269 -22.18 9.52 1.06
C PRO A 269 -21.46 9.24 -0.27
N GLU A 270 -22.21 9.11 -1.35
CA GLU A 270 -21.63 9.03 -2.69
C GLU A 270 -20.77 10.27 -3.02
N ALA A 271 -19.75 10.05 -3.84
CA ALA A 271 -18.81 11.09 -4.29
C ALA A 271 -18.07 11.83 -3.16
N SER A 272 -18.05 11.28 -1.93
CA SER A 272 -17.22 11.79 -0.83
C SER A 272 -15.76 11.34 -0.94
N VAL A 273 -14.92 11.89 -0.08
CA VAL A 273 -13.50 11.54 0.03
C VAL A 273 -13.23 10.93 1.41
N LEU A 274 -12.55 9.79 1.44
CA LEU A 274 -12.13 9.10 2.67
C LEU A 274 -10.61 9.18 2.82
N HIS A 275 -10.14 9.93 3.79
CA HIS A 275 -8.75 10.00 4.19
C HIS A 275 -8.46 8.96 5.27
N LEU A 276 -7.57 8.03 5.00
CA LEU A 276 -7.16 6.98 5.94
C LEU A 276 -5.78 7.29 6.50
N ALA A 277 -5.69 7.48 7.81
CA ALA A 277 -4.41 7.56 8.47
C ALA A 277 -3.69 6.20 8.49
N ASN A 278 -2.38 6.23 8.63
CA ASN A 278 -1.56 5.04 8.72
C ASN A 278 -1.81 4.24 10.02
N SER A 279 -1.07 3.15 10.20
CA SER A 279 -1.18 2.21 11.32
C SER A 279 -2.43 1.31 11.23
N SER A 280 -3.25 1.24 12.27
CA SER A 280 -4.40 0.34 12.35
C SER A 280 -5.51 0.74 11.39
N VAL A 281 -5.81 2.03 11.28
CA VAL A 281 -6.94 2.59 10.53
C VAL A 281 -7.00 2.12 9.08
N VAL A 282 -5.90 2.30 8.32
CA VAL A 282 -5.85 1.88 6.91
C VAL A 282 -6.00 0.36 6.75
N ARG A 283 -5.68 -0.42 7.77
CA ARG A 283 -5.85 -1.88 7.77
C ARG A 283 -7.28 -2.28 8.12
N TYR A 284 -7.90 -1.60 9.08
CA TYR A 284 -9.31 -1.82 9.41
C TYR A 284 -10.22 -1.50 8.23
N ALA A 285 -9.91 -0.42 7.50
CA ALA A 285 -10.66 -0.08 6.30
C ALA A 285 -10.69 -1.21 5.26
N GLN A 286 -9.60 -2.00 5.15
CA GLN A 286 -9.53 -3.12 4.20
C GLN A 286 -10.47 -4.29 4.54
N LEU A 287 -11.02 -4.33 5.73
CA LEU A 287 -11.99 -5.36 6.14
C LEU A 287 -13.37 -5.13 5.52
N TYR A 288 -13.66 -3.95 5.03
CA TYR A 288 -14.97 -3.52 4.53
C TYR A 288 -14.91 -3.10 3.06
N ALA A 289 -16.03 -3.15 2.38
CA ALA A 289 -16.13 -2.68 1.00
C ALA A 289 -16.43 -1.18 0.94
N VAL A 290 -15.52 -0.40 0.38
CA VAL A 290 -15.75 1.03 0.10
C VAL A 290 -16.52 1.17 -1.22
N SER A 291 -17.49 2.11 -1.26
CA SER A 291 -18.22 2.42 -2.49
C SER A 291 -17.25 2.87 -3.60
N PRO A 292 -17.44 2.42 -4.84
CA PRO A 292 -16.59 2.86 -5.96
C PRO A 292 -16.72 4.35 -6.29
N THR A 293 -17.71 5.05 -5.73
CA THR A 293 -17.88 6.51 -5.90
C THR A 293 -17.06 7.31 -4.88
N VAL A 294 -16.53 6.67 -3.85
CA VAL A 294 -15.72 7.29 -2.80
C VAL A 294 -14.24 7.26 -3.20
N GLU A 295 -13.62 8.43 -3.20
CA GLU A 295 -12.18 8.57 -3.38
C GLU A 295 -11.45 8.26 -2.06
N VAL A 296 -10.38 7.46 -2.11
CA VAL A 296 -9.62 7.08 -0.92
C VAL A 296 -8.21 7.67 -0.97
N CYS A 297 -7.85 8.43 0.05
CA CYS A 297 -6.55 9.05 0.22
C CYS A 297 -5.81 8.47 1.42
N CYS A 298 -4.48 8.33 1.32
CA CYS A 298 -3.64 7.89 2.41
C CYS A 298 -2.20 8.37 2.22
N ASN A 299 -1.57 8.89 3.27
CA ASN A 299 -0.17 9.30 3.25
C ASN A 299 0.73 8.08 3.39
N ARG A 300 1.08 7.43 2.28
CA ARG A 300 1.88 6.20 2.36
C ARG A 300 3.38 6.42 2.41
N GLY A 301 3.97 7.37 1.73
CA GLY A 301 5.39 7.69 1.74
C GLY A 301 6.27 6.74 2.59
N THR A 302 6.75 7.20 3.74
CA THR A 302 7.39 6.36 4.77
C THR A 302 6.40 5.68 5.72
N SER A 303 5.09 5.86 5.51
CA SER A 303 4.01 5.33 6.37
C SER A 303 4.06 5.83 7.82
N GLY A 304 4.54 7.06 8.04
CA GLY A 304 4.51 7.75 9.32
C GLY A 304 3.07 8.03 9.79
N ILE A 305 2.90 8.28 11.07
CA ILE A 305 1.58 8.60 11.65
C ILE A 305 1.30 10.10 11.70
N GLU A 306 2.30 10.93 11.47
CA GLU A 306 2.21 12.38 11.32
C GLU A 306 1.74 12.80 9.93
N GLY A 307 1.25 14.03 9.77
CA GLY A 307 0.91 14.65 8.49
C GLY A 307 -0.38 14.19 7.82
N SER A 308 -1.05 13.15 8.33
CA SER A 308 -2.29 12.64 7.73
C SER A 308 -3.45 13.63 7.89
N LEU A 309 -3.56 14.27 9.04
CA LEU A 309 -4.59 15.28 9.30
C LEU A 309 -4.34 16.55 8.49
N SER A 310 -3.10 17.05 8.47
CA SER A 310 -2.70 18.23 7.69
C SER A 310 -3.01 18.08 6.21
N THR A 311 -2.70 16.90 5.64
CA THR A 311 -3.00 16.58 4.24
C THR A 311 -4.51 16.59 3.98
N ALA A 312 -5.29 15.98 4.87
CA ALA A 312 -6.75 15.94 4.73
C ALA A 312 -7.38 17.33 4.85
N VAL A 313 -6.88 18.16 5.77
CA VAL A 313 -7.30 19.58 5.91
C VAL A 313 -7.01 20.35 4.63
N GLY A 314 -5.79 20.23 4.08
CA GLY A 314 -5.43 20.91 2.84
C GLY A 314 -6.28 20.45 1.65
N TYR A 315 -6.57 19.14 1.56
CA TYR A 315 -7.46 18.61 0.53
C TYR A 315 -8.91 19.15 0.68
N ALA A 316 -9.44 19.12 1.91
CA ALA A 316 -10.78 19.62 2.19
C ALA A 316 -10.94 21.13 1.88
N ALA A 317 -9.91 21.93 2.14
CA ALA A 317 -9.89 23.36 1.80
C ALA A 317 -9.91 23.63 0.29
N ALA A 318 -9.42 22.67 -0.52
CA ALA A 318 -9.37 22.75 -1.98
C ALA A 318 -10.50 21.97 -2.68
N SER A 319 -11.48 21.44 -1.92
CA SER A 319 -12.50 20.52 -2.43
C SER A 319 -13.89 20.91 -1.94
N ASP A 320 -14.88 20.85 -2.83
CA ASP A 320 -16.30 21.02 -2.48
C ASP A 320 -16.96 19.74 -1.97
N LYS A 321 -16.23 18.61 -2.00
CA LYS A 321 -16.74 17.31 -1.51
C LYS A 321 -16.73 17.23 0.01
N LEU A 322 -17.55 16.36 0.56
CA LEU A 322 -17.42 15.96 1.96
C LEU A 322 -16.15 15.12 2.14
N ASN A 323 -15.33 15.51 3.10
CA ASN A 323 -14.04 14.88 3.41
C ASN A 323 -14.12 14.22 4.78
N PHE A 324 -14.02 12.89 4.80
CA PHE A 324 -14.01 12.07 6.01
C PHE A 324 -12.60 11.63 6.32
N VAL A 325 -12.14 11.91 7.54
CA VAL A 325 -10.81 11.52 8.01
C VAL A 325 -10.99 10.44 9.07
N ALA A 326 -10.50 9.23 8.84
CA ALA A 326 -10.40 8.22 9.89
C ALA A 326 -8.95 8.19 10.40
N ILE A 327 -8.75 8.47 11.69
CA ILE A 327 -7.43 8.70 12.28
C ILE A 327 -7.38 8.18 13.72
N GLY A 328 -6.24 7.57 14.10
CA GLY A 328 -5.97 7.17 15.47
C GLY A 328 -5.51 8.36 16.34
N ASP A 329 -5.59 8.19 17.65
CA ASP A 329 -5.30 9.21 18.65
C ASP A 329 -3.87 9.78 18.57
N LEU A 330 -2.84 8.93 18.52
CA LEU A 330 -1.46 9.40 18.41
C LEU A 330 -1.25 10.18 17.12
N SER A 331 -1.78 9.69 16.00
CA SER A 331 -1.69 10.37 14.71
C SER A 331 -2.38 11.75 14.75
N PHE A 332 -3.55 11.82 15.40
CA PHE A 332 -4.27 13.07 15.59
C PHE A 332 -3.46 14.05 16.45
N PHE A 333 -2.99 13.62 17.62
CA PHE A 333 -2.28 14.52 18.55
C PHE A 333 -0.91 14.97 18.02
N TYR A 334 -0.22 14.17 17.22
CA TYR A 334 1.02 14.61 16.53
C TYR A 334 0.76 15.70 15.49
N ASP A 335 -0.44 15.77 14.92
CA ASP A 335 -0.79 16.65 13.79
C ASP A 335 -1.96 17.59 14.11
N MET A 336 -2.40 17.68 15.37
CA MET A 336 -3.57 18.47 15.77
C MET A 336 -3.45 19.97 15.50
N ASN A 337 -2.23 20.47 15.36
CA ASN A 337 -1.94 21.84 14.96
C ASN A 337 -2.44 22.16 13.54
N ALA A 338 -2.75 21.17 12.72
CA ALA A 338 -3.40 21.38 11.43
C ALA A 338 -4.76 22.08 11.54
N LEU A 339 -5.40 22.04 12.72
CA LEU A 339 -6.75 22.55 12.94
C LEU A 339 -6.82 24.00 13.45
N TRP A 340 -5.68 24.69 13.67
CA TRP A 340 -5.69 26.06 14.21
C TRP A 340 -5.98 27.15 13.16
N ASN A 341 -5.81 26.85 11.88
CA ASN A 341 -5.91 27.83 10.79
C ASN A 341 -7.35 28.12 10.36
N ALA A 342 -7.53 29.19 9.58
CA ALA A 342 -8.84 29.67 9.15
C ALA A 342 -9.44 28.91 7.94
N ASN A 343 -8.75 27.90 7.40
CA ASN A 343 -9.18 27.18 6.20
C ASN A 343 -10.00 25.91 6.50
N ILE A 344 -10.45 25.75 7.74
CA ILE A 344 -11.26 24.61 8.15
C ILE A 344 -12.73 24.88 7.79
N GLY A 345 -13.22 24.14 6.81
CA GLY A 345 -14.60 24.25 6.33
C GLY A 345 -15.57 23.23 6.93
N PRO A 346 -16.88 23.45 6.74
CA PRO A 346 -17.91 22.55 7.22
C PRO A 346 -17.96 21.20 6.51
N ASN A 347 -17.20 21.04 5.43
CA ASN A 347 -17.05 19.81 4.68
C ASN A 347 -16.01 18.83 5.29
N LEU A 348 -15.33 19.20 6.39
CA LEU A 348 -14.38 18.35 7.08
C LEU A 348 -15.07 17.57 8.22
N ARG A 349 -14.93 16.26 8.22
CA ARG A 349 -15.47 15.30 9.18
C ARG A 349 -14.36 14.39 9.69
N ILE A 350 -14.05 14.41 10.99
CA ILE A 350 -12.96 13.64 11.60
C ILE A 350 -13.53 12.55 12.50
N LEU A 351 -13.33 11.29 12.14
CA LEU A 351 -13.52 10.14 13.03
C LEU A 351 -12.19 9.88 13.74
N LEU A 352 -12.12 10.23 15.00
CA LEU A 352 -10.98 10.01 15.86
C LEU A 352 -11.17 8.73 16.68
N LEU A 353 -10.32 7.74 16.45
CA LEU A 353 -10.29 6.49 17.21
C LEU A 353 -9.30 6.67 18.37
N ASN A 354 -9.83 6.68 19.58
CA ASN A 354 -9.06 6.96 20.80
C ASN A 354 -9.09 5.73 21.73
N ASN A 355 -8.06 4.91 21.61
CA ASN A 355 -7.84 3.75 22.48
C ASN A 355 -6.77 4.00 23.55
N GLY A 356 -6.25 5.23 23.65
CA GLY A 356 -5.26 5.67 24.63
C GLY A 356 -3.83 5.24 24.31
N GLY A 357 -3.45 5.03 23.04
CA GLY A 357 -2.06 4.76 22.65
C GLY A 357 -1.86 3.97 21.38
N GLY A 358 -0.64 3.48 21.17
CA GLY A 358 -0.24 2.75 19.97
C GLY A 358 -0.65 1.28 19.98
N GLU A 359 -1.88 0.96 19.63
CA GLU A 359 -2.44 -0.41 19.63
C GLU A 359 -1.67 -1.39 18.74
N ILE A 360 -1.20 -0.96 17.56
CA ILE A 360 -0.52 -1.83 16.60
C ILE A 360 0.67 -2.59 17.22
N PHE A 361 1.31 -2.02 18.24
CA PHE A 361 2.43 -2.65 18.92
C PHE A 361 2.04 -3.89 19.71
N HIS A 362 0.77 -3.99 20.19
CA HIS A 362 0.24 -5.18 20.87
C HIS A 362 0.03 -6.37 19.92
N THR A 363 0.07 -6.14 18.61
CA THR A 363 -0.07 -7.19 17.59
C THR A 363 1.27 -7.69 17.06
N LEU A 364 2.40 -7.03 17.39
CA LEU A 364 3.72 -7.40 16.89
C LEU A 364 4.31 -8.55 17.73
N PRO A 365 4.75 -9.64 17.09
CA PRO A 365 5.41 -10.73 17.80
C PRO A 365 6.77 -10.27 18.34
N GLY A 366 7.09 -10.68 19.58
CA GLY A 366 8.41 -10.44 20.19
C GLY A 366 8.61 -9.07 20.84
N LEU A 367 7.60 -8.20 20.84
CA LEU A 367 7.65 -6.98 21.63
C LEU A 367 7.30 -7.30 23.09
N ASP A 368 8.27 -7.10 24.00
CA ASP A 368 8.01 -7.14 25.43
C ASP A 368 7.20 -5.91 25.86
N MET A 369 6.05 -6.14 26.51
CA MET A 369 5.15 -5.09 27.03
C MET A 369 5.57 -4.64 28.44
N SER A 370 6.86 -4.35 28.62
CA SER A 370 7.40 -3.76 29.85
C SER A 370 6.86 -2.34 30.09
N GLU A 371 7.06 -1.82 31.30
CA GLU A 371 6.69 -0.45 31.63
C GLU A 371 7.33 0.59 30.70
N SER A 372 8.60 0.36 30.31
CA SER A 372 9.30 1.18 29.33
C SER A 372 8.66 1.12 27.95
N SER A 373 8.20 -0.05 27.52
CA SER A 373 7.48 -0.20 26.24
C SER A 373 6.16 0.55 26.27
N HIS A 374 5.40 0.49 27.36
CA HIS A 374 4.16 1.26 27.52
C HIS A 374 4.42 2.76 27.46
N LYS A 375 5.46 3.25 28.10
CA LYS A 375 5.78 4.67 28.16
C LYS A 375 6.32 5.23 26.86
N PHE A 376 7.26 4.54 26.21
CA PHE A 376 8.06 5.10 25.11
C PHE A 376 7.71 4.56 23.73
N ILE A 377 7.08 3.38 23.63
CA ILE A 377 6.71 2.76 22.35
C ILE A 377 5.22 2.92 22.10
N THR A 378 4.37 2.46 23.02
CA THR A 378 2.91 2.58 22.86
C THR A 378 2.39 3.94 23.26
N ALA A 379 3.19 4.77 23.93
CA ALA A 379 2.84 6.13 24.32
C ALA A 379 1.45 6.25 24.97
N VAL A 380 1.17 5.41 25.98
CA VAL A 380 -0.13 5.35 26.66
C VAL A 380 -0.53 6.70 27.24
N HIS A 381 -1.76 7.13 26.99
CA HIS A 381 -2.30 8.42 27.45
C HIS A 381 -3.79 8.35 27.81
N LYS A 382 -4.30 9.45 28.38
CA LYS A 382 -5.73 9.65 28.69
C LYS A 382 -6.25 10.97 28.12
N THR A 383 -5.63 11.43 27.04
CA THR A 383 -5.95 12.71 26.41
C THR A 383 -7.20 12.57 25.54
N SER A 384 -8.09 13.57 25.60
CA SER A 384 -9.24 13.71 24.70
C SER A 384 -9.06 14.93 23.81
N ALA A 385 -9.54 14.83 22.57
CA ALA A 385 -9.54 15.94 21.63
C ALA A 385 -10.64 16.99 21.90
N LYS A 386 -11.54 16.74 22.85
CA LYS A 386 -12.72 17.58 23.10
C LYS A 386 -12.40 19.06 23.22
N GLY A 387 -11.49 19.42 24.14
CA GLY A 387 -11.17 20.83 24.43
C GLY A 387 -10.61 21.55 23.19
N TRP A 388 -9.77 20.87 22.42
CA TRP A 388 -9.21 21.42 21.17
C TRP A 388 -10.27 21.55 20.08
N ALA A 389 -11.13 20.53 19.91
CA ALA A 389 -12.21 20.56 18.92
C ALA A 389 -13.19 21.70 19.18
N GLU A 390 -13.64 21.88 20.44
CA GLU A 390 -14.56 22.96 20.83
C GLU A 390 -13.93 24.33 20.64
N GLU A 391 -12.66 24.52 21.05
CA GLU A 391 -11.89 25.75 20.86
C GLU A 391 -11.75 26.12 19.38
N ARG A 392 -11.62 25.12 18.48
CA ARG A 392 -11.51 25.31 17.03
C ARG A 392 -12.85 25.37 16.30
N GLY A 393 -13.98 25.41 17.03
CA GLY A 393 -15.31 25.57 16.50
C GLY A 393 -15.94 24.32 15.88
N PHE A 394 -15.38 23.13 16.14
CA PHE A 394 -15.98 21.87 15.70
C PHE A 394 -17.27 21.55 16.46
N LEU A 395 -18.22 20.91 15.78
CA LEU A 395 -19.23 20.11 16.46
C LEU A 395 -18.55 18.86 17.01
N TYR A 396 -18.40 18.78 18.32
CA TYR A 396 -17.81 17.63 18.98
C TYR A 396 -18.90 16.59 19.32
N LEU A 397 -18.66 15.35 18.87
CA LEU A 397 -19.47 14.19 19.18
C LEU A 397 -18.60 13.16 19.91
N ARG A 398 -19.20 12.38 20.80
CA ARG A 398 -18.52 11.36 21.61
C ARG A 398 -19.27 10.04 21.54
N ALA A 399 -18.53 8.92 21.45
CA ALA A 399 -19.07 7.59 21.60
C ALA A 399 -18.19 6.72 22.49
N GLU A 400 -18.80 5.97 23.42
CA GLU A 400 -18.16 5.02 24.35
C GLU A 400 -18.84 3.64 24.30
N ASN A 401 -19.84 3.48 23.44
CA ASN A 401 -20.57 2.23 23.22
C ASN A 401 -21.28 2.25 21.86
N GLY A 402 -21.78 1.07 21.45
CA GLY A 402 -22.40 0.90 20.13
C GLY A 402 -23.64 1.76 19.89
N GLY A 403 -24.45 2.01 20.93
CA GLY A 403 -25.65 2.85 20.82
C GLY A 403 -25.30 4.32 20.56
N GLN A 404 -24.32 4.86 21.29
CA GLN A 404 -23.82 6.21 21.08
C GLN A 404 -23.13 6.36 19.71
N LEU A 405 -22.35 5.35 19.29
CA LEU A 405 -21.72 5.33 17.97
C LEU A 405 -22.77 5.38 16.85
N ALA A 406 -23.80 4.53 16.93
CA ALA A 406 -24.86 4.48 15.94
C ALA A 406 -25.63 5.80 15.83
N GLU A 407 -25.90 6.46 16.95
CA GLU A 407 -26.59 7.76 16.96
C GLU A 407 -25.71 8.87 16.42
N ALA A 408 -24.44 8.95 16.86
CA ALA A 408 -23.48 9.96 16.40
C ALA A 408 -23.21 9.82 14.90
N MET A 409 -23.13 8.59 14.38
CA MET A 409 -22.85 8.31 12.98
C MET A 409 -23.91 8.89 12.04
N LYS A 410 -25.17 8.96 12.44
CA LYS A 410 -26.27 9.54 11.64
C LYS A 410 -26.01 11.01 11.27
N SER A 411 -25.62 11.82 12.25
CA SER A 411 -25.29 13.24 12.02
C SER A 411 -23.90 13.39 11.40
N PHE A 412 -22.95 12.54 11.79
CA PHE A 412 -21.58 12.58 11.32
C PHE A 412 -21.48 12.32 9.81
N THR A 413 -22.26 11.39 9.25
CA THR A 413 -22.24 11.03 7.83
C THR A 413 -23.37 11.65 7.01
N SER A 414 -24.22 12.50 7.62
CA SER A 414 -25.28 13.19 6.88
C SER A 414 -24.70 13.91 5.65
N PRO A 415 -25.30 13.73 4.45
CA PRO A 415 -24.88 14.42 3.25
C PRO A 415 -25.17 15.92 3.29
N GLU A 416 -26.09 16.35 4.18
CA GLU A 416 -26.39 17.75 4.38
C GLU A 416 -25.17 18.46 4.99
N ALA A 417 -24.84 19.62 4.44
CA ALA A 417 -23.74 20.42 4.94
C ALA A 417 -24.03 20.85 6.39
N ALA A 418 -23.16 20.44 7.30
CA ALA A 418 -23.18 20.98 8.65
C ALA A 418 -22.76 22.47 8.58
N GLU A 419 -23.21 23.29 9.52
CA GLU A 419 -22.78 24.69 9.60
C GLU A 419 -21.29 24.84 9.96
N ARG A 420 -20.71 23.79 10.52
CA ARG A 420 -19.31 23.74 11.01
C ARG A 420 -18.70 22.34 10.85
N PRO A 421 -17.36 22.21 10.89
CA PRO A 421 -16.68 20.92 10.83
C PRO A 421 -17.11 20.04 12.02
N VAL A 422 -17.01 18.71 11.84
CA VAL A 422 -17.45 17.75 12.87
C VAL A 422 -16.29 16.84 13.27
N LEU A 423 -16.12 16.63 14.59
CA LEU A 423 -15.19 15.66 15.13
C LEU A 423 -15.99 14.65 15.99
N LEU A 424 -15.97 13.39 15.60
CA LEU A 424 -16.50 12.26 16.36
C LEU A 424 -15.35 11.52 17.01
N GLU A 425 -15.23 11.60 18.34
CA GLU A 425 -14.23 10.85 19.11
C GLU A 425 -14.87 9.58 19.68
N VAL A 426 -14.28 8.44 19.28
CA VAL A 426 -14.74 7.09 19.66
C VAL A 426 -13.71 6.49 20.61
N PHE A 427 -14.11 6.25 21.86
CA PHE A 427 -13.25 5.68 22.90
C PHE A 427 -13.44 4.17 22.93
N THR A 428 -12.33 3.43 22.76
CA THR A 428 -12.32 1.97 22.81
C THR A 428 -11.25 1.46 23.76
N ASP A 429 -11.22 0.14 23.95
CA ASP A 429 -10.18 -0.54 24.71
C ASP A 429 -9.26 -1.32 23.75
N LYS A 430 -7.98 -0.97 23.73
CA LYS A 430 -6.98 -1.54 22.82
C LYS A 430 -6.76 -3.05 22.96
N ASP A 431 -6.93 -3.58 24.20
CA ASP A 431 -6.74 -5.01 24.44
C ASP A 431 -7.95 -5.80 23.93
N GLU A 432 -9.15 -5.25 24.10
CA GLU A 432 -10.38 -5.79 23.53
C GLU A 432 -10.37 -5.72 22.00
N ASP A 433 -9.98 -4.60 21.41
CA ASP A 433 -9.87 -4.42 19.95
C ASP A 433 -8.89 -5.43 19.36
N THR A 434 -7.71 -5.56 19.96
CA THR A 434 -6.70 -6.56 19.57
C THR A 434 -7.27 -7.99 19.66
N ARG A 435 -7.99 -8.33 20.73
CA ARG A 435 -8.60 -9.64 20.93
C ARG A 435 -9.65 -9.95 19.88
N MET A 436 -10.53 -8.99 19.59
CA MET A 436 -11.59 -9.12 18.56
C MET A 436 -10.99 -9.34 17.18
N LEU A 437 -9.97 -8.56 16.81
CA LEU A 437 -9.30 -8.70 15.52
C LEU A 437 -8.61 -10.07 15.37
N LYS A 438 -7.91 -10.54 16.42
CA LYS A 438 -7.30 -11.88 16.43
C LYS A 438 -8.36 -12.96 16.29
N ASN A 439 -9.47 -12.86 17.00
CA ASN A 439 -10.56 -13.84 16.92
C ASN A 439 -11.18 -13.87 15.51
N TYR A 440 -11.41 -12.71 14.89
CA TYR A 440 -11.89 -12.65 13.51
C TYR A 440 -10.97 -13.44 12.56
N TYR A 441 -9.67 -13.17 12.58
CA TYR A 441 -8.74 -13.91 11.74
C TYR A 441 -8.69 -15.40 12.07
N HIS A 442 -8.75 -15.79 13.35
CA HIS A 442 -8.80 -17.23 13.73
C HIS A 442 -10.02 -17.95 13.16
N GLN A 443 -11.17 -17.30 13.07
CA GLN A 443 -12.38 -17.87 12.49
C GLN A 443 -12.32 -18.08 10.97
N LEU A 444 -11.35 -17.45 10.29
CA LEU A 444 -11.15 -17.61 8.85
C LEU A 444 -10.36 -18.89 8.50
N LYS A 445 -9.72 -19.54 9.47
CA LYS A 445 -8.99 -20.81 9.33
C LYS A 445 -9.84 -22.00 9.68
#